data_a43642609957133fe17ce9f0a1f6b4f9
#
_entry.id   a43642609957133fe17ce9f0a1f6b4f9
#
_cell.length_a   1.000
_cell.length_b   1.000
_cell.length_c   1.000
_cell.angle_alpha   90.00
_cell.angle_beta   90.00
_cell.angle_gamma   90.00
#
_symmetry.space_group_name_H-M   'P 1'
#
loop_
_entity.id
_entity.type
_entity.pdbx_description
1 polymer ?
#
loop_
_entity_poly.entity_id
_entity_poly.type
_entity_poly.pdbx_seq_one_letter_code
_entity_poly.pdbx_strand_id
1 'polypeptide(L)'
;MTAPARFDIVSFGEPMVEFNQTGEGDGRLYLQGFGGDSSNLAIAAARQGTRVAYVSALGDDTYGRMLRELWEREGVDASGVKTDGQAYTAIYFVTHDAQGHHFSFFRSASAASRMTPADLPLPMIRGARVLHLSGISLAISGNACDTGYAAIAAARTAGVPVSFDTNLRLRLWPVDRARAVMTDVMRLADICLPSYDDMVAISGIAEPQAIVDHCLALGAKVVALKLGDKGAIVADSTQRHTIAPHPCKPVDATGAGDTFGGAFLARWVAGDSLVDAGRYAAVAAALSTQGYGAVEPIPRERDVRAALPA
;
A
#
# COMPACT_ATOMS: atom_id res chain seq x y z
N MET A 1 -26.43 -17.66 -7.01
CA MET A 1 -25.95 -16.29 -7.28
C MET A 1 -25.33 -15.79 -6.00
N THR A 2 -24.01 -15.53 -5.97
CA THR A 2 -23.34 -14.90 -4.82
C THR A 2 -23.82 -13.46 -4.70
N ALA A 3 -24.07 -13.00 -3.47
CA ALA A 3 -24.40 -11.59 -3.22
C ALA A 3 -23.30 -10.68 -3.81
N PRO A 4 -23.66 -9.51 -4.35
CA PRO A 4 -22.64 -8.59 -4.89
C PRO A 4 -21.64 -8.21 -3.81
N ALA A 5 -20.35 -8.17 -4.16
CA ALA A 5 -19.30 -7.78 -3.24
C ALA A 5 -19.59 -6.38 -2.66
N ARG A 6 -19.51 -6.25 -1.33
CA ARG A 6 -19.75 -4.97 -0.64
C ARG A 6 -18.62 -3.98 -0.93
N PHE A 7 -17.40 -4.48 -1.00
CA PHE A 7 -16.20 -3.68 -1.28
C PHE A 7 -15.42 -4.25 -2.47
N ASP A 8 -14.85 -3.36 -3.24
CA ASP A 8 -14.00 -3.74 -4.36
C ASP A 8 -12.59 -4.07 -3.84
N ILE A 9 -12.08 -3.30 -2.88
CA ILE A 9 -10.78 -3.55 -2.24
C ILE A 9 -10.96 -3.50 -0.72
N VAL A 10 -10.40 -4.49 -0.02
CA VAL A 10 -10.17 -4.46 1.43
C VAL A 10 -8.66 -4.37 1.64
N SER A 11 -8.17 -3.31 2.26
CA SER A 11 -6.76 -3.10 2.54
C SER A 11 -6.46 -3.34 4.02
N PHE A 12 -5.38 -4.08 4.31
CA PHE A 12 -4.95 -4.45 5.67
C PHE A 12 -3.56 -3.93 5.96
N GLY A 13 -3.38 -3.24 7.10
CA GLY A 13 -2.05 -2.82 7.56
C GLY A 13 -2.07 -1.79 8.68
N GLU A 14 -0.98 -1.04 8.84
CA GLU A 14 -0.82 -0.04 9.90
C GLU A 14 -0.88 1.37 9.32
N PRO A 15 -1.86 2.20 9.72
CA PRO A 15 -1.90 3.63 9.44
C PRO A 15 -1.08 4.38 10.49
N MET A 16 -0.56 5.55 10.12
CA MET A 16 0.21 6.40 11.01
C MET A 16 -0.13 7.88 10.81
N VAL A 17 -0.02 8.68 11.87
CA VAL A 17 0.03 10.14 11.74
C VAL A 17 1.48 10.57 11.59
N GLU A 18 1.72 11.42 10.61
CA GLU A 18 3.02 12.02 10.29
C GLU A 18 3.17 13.37 10.96
N PHE A 19 4.38 13.67 11.43
CA PHE A 19 4.84 15.00 11.79
C PHE A 19 6.10 15.32 11.02
N ASN A 20 5.97 16.14 9.97
CA ASN A 20 7.05 16.52 9.09
C ASN A 20 7.60 17.89 9.48
N GLN A 21 8.88 17.95 9.84
CA GLN A 21 9.56 19.16 10.23
C GLN A 21 9.54 20.18 9.10
N THR A 22 9.10 21.40 9.39
CA THR A 22 9.17 22.50 8.43
C THR A 22 10.49 23.25 8.52
N GLY A 23 10.85 23.99 7.46
CA GLY A 23 12.03 24.89 7.49
C GLY A 23 11.84 26.13 8.35
N GLU A 24 10.67 26.32 8.97
CA GLU A 24 10.33 27.45 9.80
C GLU A 24 10.58 27.17 11.29
N GLY A 25 10.67 28.23 12.10
CA GLY A 25 10.69 28.12 13.57
C GLY A 25 11.91 27.40 14.16
N ASP A 26 13.07 27.53 13.56
CA ASP A 26 14.34 26.90 14.00
C ASP A 26 14.20 25.36 14.17
N GLY A 27 13.43 24.72 13.29
CA GLY A 27 13.21 23.28 13.33
C GLY A 27 12.27 22.80 14.42
N ARG A 28 11.51 23.69 15.05
CA ARG A 28 10.54 23.33 16.11
C ARG A 28 9.12 23.15 15.58
N LEU A 29 8.85 23.58 14.36
CA LEU A 29 7.52 23.47 13.76
C LEU A 29 7.43 22.23 12.90
N TYR A 30 6.30 21.53 13.03
CA TYR A 30 5.98 20.34 12.28
C TYR A 30 4.63 20.49 11.59
N LEU A 31 4.58 20.11 10.33
CA LEU A 31 3.31 19.94 9.61
C LEU A 31 2.78 18.54 9.91
N GLN A 32 1.54 18.47 10.40
CA GLN A 32 0.86 17.21 10.59
C GLN A 32 0.35 16.69 9.25
N GLY A 33 0.66 15.44 8.97
CA GLY A 33 0.24 14.67 7.81
C GLY A 33 -0.21 13.26 8.19
N PHE A 34 -0.33 12.42 7.18
CA PHE A 34 -0.74 11.03 7.34
C PHE A 34 0.15 10.11 6.52
N GLY A 35 0.31 8.87 7.00
CA GLY A 35 1.08 7.84 6.34
C GLY A 35 0.56 6.44 6.67
N GLY A 36 1.36 5.45 6.30
CA GLY A 36 0.99 4.05 6.33
C GLY A 36 0.62 3.59 4.92
N ASP A 37 1.49 2.78 4.35
CA ASP A 37 1.45 2.36 2.94
C ASP A 37 0.10 1.79 2.51
N SER A 38 -0.46 0.88 3.30
CA SER A 38 -1.76 0.25 3.04
C SER A 38 -2.93 1.24 3.16
N SER A 39 -2.83 2.26 4.04
CA SER A 39 -3.79 3.36 4.14
C SER A 39 -3.67 4.32 2.95
N ASN A 40 -2.44 4.65 2.54
CA ASN A 40 -2.19 5.47 1.36
C ASN A 40 -2.77 4.81 0.10
N LEU A 41 -2.52 3.50 -0.07
CA LEU A 41 -3.09 2.71 -1.18
C LEU A 41 -4.63 2.72 -1.12
N ALA A 42 -5.22 2.54 0.06
CA ALA A 42 -6.69 2.56 0.23
C ALA A 42 -7.28 3.90 -0.20
N ILE A 43 -6.68 5.02 0.23
CA ILE A 43 -7.09 6.38 -0.17
C ILE A 43 -6.87 6.60 -1.67
N ALA A 44 -5.73 6.15 -2.20
CA ALA A 44 -5.46 6.24 -3.63
C ALA A 44 -6.54 5.54 -4.45
N ALA A 45 -6.91 4.31 -4.09
CA ALA A 45 -7.97 3.56 -4.76
C ALA A 45 -9.35 4.23 -4.60
N ALA A 46 -9.68 4.74 -3.42
CA ALA A 46 -10.95 5.44 -3.17
C ALA A 46 -11.06 6.72 -4.01
N ARG A 47 -10.00 7.51 -4.14
CA ARG A 47 -9.94 8.69 -5.01
C ARG A 47 -10.09 8.36 -6.50
N GLN A 48 -9.93 7.07 -6.90
CA GLN A 48 -10.23 6.56 -8.25
C GLN A 48 -11.66 5.98 -8.38
N GLY A 49 -12.55 6.29 -7.44
CA GLY A 49 -13.95 5.88 -7.48
C GLY A 49 -14.22 4.43 -7.02
N THR A 50 -13.27 3.77 -6.39
CA THR A 50 -13.37 2.40 -5.92
C THR A 50 -13.97 2.34 -4.52
N ARG A 51 -14.82 1.35 -4.23
CA ARG A 51 -15.36 1.11 -2.88
C ARG A 51 -14.32 0.38 -2.05
N VAL A 52 -13.71 1.10 -1.11
CA VAL A 52 -12.60 0.58 -0.30
C VAL A 52 -12.99 0.48 1.16
N ALA A 53 -12.60 -0.63 1.81
CA ALA A 53 -12.61 -0.74 3.26
C ALA A 53 -11.19 -0.94 3.80
N TYR A 54 -10.96 -0.44 5.00
CA TYR A 54 -9.68 -0.58 5.69
C TYR A 54 -9.81 -1.46 6.93
N VAL A 55 -8.84 -2.36 7.13
CA VAL A 55 -8.75 -3.27 8.27
C VAL A 55 -7.47 -2.98 9.03
N SER A 56 -7.62 -2.59 10.29
CA SER A 56 -6.51 -2.22 11.17
C SER A 56 -6.97 -2.17 12.62
N ALA A 57 -6.11 -1.68 13.51
CA ALA A 57 -6.50 -1.22 14.84
C ALA A 57 -5.86 0.12 15.17
N LEU A 58 -6.58 0.95 15.91
CA LEU A 58 -6.18 2.27 16.40
C LEU A 58 -6.30 2.34 17.90
N GLY A 59 -5.49 3.17 18.54
CA GLY A 59 -5.68 3.56 19.93
C GLY A 59 -6.97 4.37 20.13
N ASP A 60 -7.48 4.39 21.36
CA ASP A 60 -8.51 5.35 21.77
C ASP A 60 -7.85 6.70 22.11
N ASP A 61 -7.27 7.33 21.11
CA ASP A 61 -6.49 8.56 21.24
C ASP A 61 -6.82 9.57 20.13
N THR A 62 -6.20 10.75 20.23
CA THR A 62 -6.41 11.82 19.25
C THR A 62 -5.98 11.41 17.84
N TYR A 63 -4.90 10.67 17.70
CA TYR A 63 -4.35 10.26 16.42
C TYR A 63 -5.25 9.22 15.73
N GLY A 64 -5.84 8.31 16.53
CA GLY A 64 -6.84 7.36 16.02
C GLY A 64 -8.10 8.07 15.51
N ARG A 65 -8.56 9.12 16.20
CA ARG A 65 -9.69 9.93 15.70
C ARG A 65 -9.35 10.66 14.42
N MET A 66 -8.16 11.28 14.33
CA MET A 66 -7.70 11.96 13.10
C MET A 66 -7.66 11.04 11.88
N LEU A 67 -7.21 9.78 12.04
CA LEU A 67 -7.20 8.80 10.96
C LEU A 67 -8.62 8.38 10.54
N ARG A 68 -9.54 8.23 11.48
CA ARG A 68 -10.96 7.94 11.15
C ARG A 68 -11.60 9.09 10.38
N GLU A 69 -11.37 10.34 10.80
CA GLU A 69 -11.84 11.54 10.10
C GLU A 69 -11.24 11.65 8.70
N LEU A 70 -9.95 11.29 8.53
CA LEU A 70 -9.32 11.21 7.22
C LEU A 70 -10.06 10.21 6.32
N TRP A 71 -10.26 8.98 6.76
CA TRP A 71 -10.91 7.95 5.94
C TRP A 71 -12.37 8.28 5.61
N GLU A 72 -13.11 8.86 6.55
CA GLU A 72 -14.47 9.36 6.30
C GLU A 72 -14.47 10.40 5.18
N ARG A 73 -13.58 11.40 5.24
CA ARG A 73 -13.41 12.45 4.23
C ARG A 73 -12.99 11.90 2.86
N GLU A 74 -12.20 10.83 2.85
CA GLU A 74 -11.70 10.19 1.63
C GLU A 74 -12.61 9.06 1.11
N GLY A 75 -13.71 8.76 1.80
CA GLY A 75 -14.66 7.73 1.38
C GLY A 75 -14.15 6.29 1.58
N VAL A 76 -13.21 6.08 2.50
CA VAL A 76 -12.74 4.75 2.90
C VAL A 76 -13.55 4.25 4.10
N ASP A 77 -14.18 3.09 3.98
CA ASP A 77 -14.96 2.47 5.06
C ASP A 77 -14.01 1.96 6.17
N ALA A 78 -14.12 2.55 7.35
CA ALA A 78 -13.33 2.19 8.53
C ALA A 78 -14.07 1.25 9.50
N SER A 79 -15.19 0.62 9.10
CA SER A 79 -15.94 -0.29 9.96
C SER A 79 -15.17 -1.58 10.32
N GLY A 80 -14.11 -1.90 9.57
CA GLY A 80 -13.15 -2.98 9.87
C GLY A 80 -12.01 -2.57 10.82
N VAL A 81 -12.00 -1.32 11.29
CA VAL A 81 -10.92 -0.81 12.14
C VAL A 81 -11.31 -0.91 13.61
N LYS A 82 -10.61 -1.76 14.36
CA LYS A 82 -10.78 -1.95 15.80
C LYS A 82 -10.26 -0.74 16.59
N THR A 83 -10.88 -0.42 17.72
CA THR A 83 -10.32 0.49 18.72
C THR A 83 -9.74 -0.34 19.86
N ASP A 84 -8.46 -0.15 20.20
CA ASP A 84 -7.77 -0.78 21.32
C ASP A 84 -7.47 0.29 22.39
N GLY A 85 -8.27 0.34 23.45
CA GLY A 85 -8.09 1.28 24.56
C GLY A 85 -6.86 0.99 25.45
N GLN A 86 -6.08 -0.07 25.16
CA GLN A 86 -4.86 -0.43 25.89
C GLN A 86 -3.59 -0.17 25.07
N ALA A 87 -3.73 0.38 23.86
CA ALA A 87 -2.62 0.69 22.97
C ALA A 87 -2.79 2.08 22.36
N TYR A 88 -1.75 2.60 21.75
CA TYR A 88 -1.75 3.89 21.07
C TYR A 88 -1.74 3.72 19.54
N THR A 89 -2.17 4.75 18.85
CA THR A 89 -2.04 4.86 17.40
C THR A 89 -0.60 5.19 17.04
N ALA A 90 -0.03 4.49 16.06
CA ALA A 90 1.33 4.73 15.60
C ALA A 90 1.49 6.13 15.01
N ILE A 91 2.64 6.75 15.30
CA ILE A 91 3.05 8.04 14.74
C ILE A 91 4.49 8.00 14.26
N TYR A 92 4.87 8.91 13.40
CA TYR A 92 6.28 9.11 13.05
C TYR A 92 6.62 10.58 12.80
N PHE A 93 7.89 10.88 12.99
CA PHE A 93 8.47 12.18 12.69
C PHE A 93 9.41 12.08 11.51
N VAL A 94 9.38 13.09 10.66
CA VAL A 94 10.37 13.34 9.62
C VAL A 94 11.12 14.60 10.00
N THR A 95 12.43 14.49 10.21
CA THR A 95 13.32 15.62 10.45
C THR A 95 14.27 15.77 9.28
N HIS A 96 14.79 16.96 9.08
CA HIS A 96 15.66 17.28 7.95
C HIS A 96 16.97 17.88 8.45
N ASP A 97 18.09 17.44 7.87
CA ASP A 97 19.40 18.04 8.05
C ASP A 97 20.20 18.03 6.74
N ALA A 98 21.50 18.34 6.82
CA ALA A 98 22.40 18.38 5.67
C ALA A 98 22.60 17.00 4.99
N GLN A 99 22.28 15.90 5.67
CA GLN A 99 22.36 14.54 5.15
C GLN A 99 21.03 14.08 4.53
N GLY A 100 19.95 14.84 4.69
CA GLY A 100 18.63 14.54 4.12
C GLY A 100 17.53 14.33 5.16
N HIS A 101 16.63 13.37 4.88
CA HIS A 101 15.46 13.08 5.72
C HIS A 101 15.77 11.98 6.73
N HIS A 102 15.36 12.19 7.98
CA HIS A 102 15.46 11.20 9.05
C HIS A 102 14.08 10.85 9.58
N PHE A 103 13.75 9.55 9.59
CA PHE A 103 12.48 9.05 10.08
C PHE A 103 12.62 8.47 11.48
N SER A 104 11.78 8.93 12.40
CA SER A 104 11.67 8.41 13.77
C SER A 104 10.26 7.84 13.98
N PHE A 105 10.16 6.51 14.14
CA PHE A 105 8.88 5.81 14.26
C PHE A 105 8.56 5.48 15.71
N PHE A 106 7.35 5.78 16.14
CA PHE A 106 6.74 5.37 17.39
C PHE A 106 5.60 4.41 17.07
N ARG A 107 5.92 3.12 16.89
CA ARG A 107 4.99 2.09 16.43
C ARG A 107 5.10 0.77 17.19
N SER A 108 6.12 0.58 18.03
CA SER A 108 6.29 -0.63 18.83
C SER A 108 5.14 -0.75 19.82
N ALA A 109 4.43 -1.87 19.82
CA ALA A 109 3.22 -2.10 20.62
C ALA A 109 2.05 -1.14 20.31
N SER A 110 2.02 -0.54 19.12
CA SER A 110 0.84 0.18 18.60
C SER A 110 -0.37 -0.75 18.49
N ALA A 111 -1.57 -0.18 18.46
CA ALA A 111 -2.81 -0.95 18.33
C ALA A 111 -2.77 -1.90 17.11
N ALA A 112 -2.32 -1.41 15.94
CA ALA A 112 -2.19 -2.24 14.74
C ALA A 112 -1.18 -3.39 14.92
N SER A 113 -0.05 -3.16 15.61
CA SER A 113 0.95 -4.19 15.86
C SER A 113 0.50 -5.28 16.84
N ARG A 114 -0.57 -5.02 17.59
CA ARG A 114 -1.16 -5.95 18.58
C ARG A 114 -2.32 -6.76 18.01
N MET A 115 -2.80 -6.46 16.81
CA MET A 115 -3.87 -7.24 16.18
C MET A 115 -3.51 -8.72 16.11
N THR A 116 -4.53 -9.53 16.32
CA THR A 116 -4.46 -11.00 16.24
C THR A 116 -5.45 -11.51 15.19
N PRO A 117 -5.33 -12.75 14.71
CA PRO A 117 -6.30 -13.35 13.79
C PRO A 117 -7.75 -13.27 14.26
N ALA A 118 -7.99 -13.25 15.58
CA ALA A 118 -9.34 -13.14 16.14
C ALA A 118 -9.98 -11.76 15.93
N ASP A 119 -9.20 -10.75 15.64
CA ASP A 119 -9.66 -9.37 15.41
C ASP A 119 -10.09 -9.12 13.96
N LEU A 120 -9.87 -10.08 13.05
CA LEU A 120 -10.18 -9.91 11.63
C LEU A 120 -11.69 -9.88 11.36
N PRO A 121 -12.20 -8.90 10.61
CA PRO A 121 -13.58 -8.85 10.15
C PRO A 121 -13.77 -9.81 8.95
N LEU A 122 -13.76 -11.13 9.22
CA LEU A 122 -13.76 -12.18 8.19
C LEU A 122 -14.87 -12.03 7.15
N PRO A 123 -16.13 -11.63 7.49
CA PRO A 123 -17.18 -11.42 6.48
C PRO A 123 -16.81 -10.31 5.47
N MET A 124 -16.14 -9.24 5.92
CA MET A 124 -15.68 -8.15 5.07
C MET A 124 -14.61 -8.64 4.08
N ILE A 125 -13.60 -9.36 4.59
CA ILE A 125 -12.52 -9.92 3.77
C ILE A 125 -13.06 -10.91 2.74
N ARG A 126 -13.93 -11.84 3.16
CA ARG A 126 -14.51 -12.87 2.29
C ARG A 126 -15.48 -12.31 1.26
N GLY A 127 -16.04 -11.13 1.49
CA GLY A 127 -16.97 -10.45 0.59
C GLY A 127 -16.32 -9.39 -0.30
N ALA A 128 -14.99 -9.24 -0.27
CA ALA A 128 -14.25 -8.31 -1.11
C ALA A 128 -14.04 -8.87 -2.53
N ARG A 129 -13.68 -7.98 -3.47
CA ARG A 129 -13.17 -8.42 -4.78
C ARG A 129 -11.66 -8.61 -4.78
N VAL A 130 -10.93 -7.89 -3.91
CA VAL A 130 -9.49 -8.03 -3.69
C VAL A 130 -9.18 -7.76 -2.22
N LEU A 131 -8.33 -8.59 -1.61
CA LEU A 131 -7.64 -8.28 -0.35
C LEU A 131 -6.25 -7.75 -0.69
N HIS A 132 -5.89 -6.58 -0.15
CA HIS A 132 -4.54 -6.02 -0.29
C HIS A 132 -3.82 -5.95 1.05
N LEU A 133 -2.52 -6.29 1.03
CA LEU A 133 -1.58 -6.12 2.12
C LEU A 133 -0.15 -5.92 1.58
N SER A 134 0.76 -5.49 2.45
CA SER A 134 2.15 -5.23 2.09
C SER A 134 3.15 -5.96 2.96
N GLY A 135 4.43 -5.91 2.60
CA GLY A 135 5.52 -6.39 3.44
C GLY A 135 5.58 -5.65 4.78
N ILE A 136 5.26 -4.37 4.83
CA ILE A 136 5.18 -3.61 6.10
C ILE A 136 4.08 -4.18 7.00
N SER A 137 2.91 -4.50 6.44
CA SER A 137 1.77 -5.07 7.19
C SER A 137 2.18 -6.33 7.98
N LEU A 138 3.14 -7.10 7.45
CA LEU A 138 3.64 -8.33 8.05
C LEU A 138 4.84 -8.08 8.98
N ALA A 139 5.59 -7.01 8.76
CA ALA A 139 6.87 -6.76 9.40
C ALA A 139 6.74 -6.11 10.78
N ILE A 140 5.62 -5.43 11.07
CA ILE A 140 5.47 -4.58 12.26
C ILE A 140 5.47 -5.36 13.59
N SER A 141 5.05 -6.64 13.57
CA SER A 141 5.14 -7.55 14.71
C SER A 141 4.91 -9.00 14.31
N GLY A 142 5.17 -9.95 15.22
CA GLY A 142 4.79 -11.37 15.04
C GLY A 142 3.27 -11.54 14.91
N ASN A 143 2.49 -10.88 15.78
CA ASN A 143 1.04 -10.91 15.73
C ASN A 143 0.48 -10.38 14.41
N ALA A 144 1.02 -9.27 13.91
CA ALA A 144 0.60 -8.71 12.62
C ALA A 144 0.94 -9.64 11.45
N CYS A 145 2.08 -10.33 11.51
CA CYS A 145 2.44 -11.36 10.53
C CYS A 145 1.41 -12.50 10.54
N ASP A 146 1.11 -13.07 11.69
CA ASP A 146 0.12 -14.16 11.84
C ASP A 146 -1.28 -13.70 11.40
N THR A 147 -1.65 -12.45 11.73
CA THR A 147 -2.92 -11.84 11.31
C THR A 147 -3.00 -11.66 9.79
N GLY A 148 -1.90 -11.21 9.16
CA GLY A 148 -1.80 -11.11 7.71
C GLY A 148 -1.97 -12.45 7.00
N TYR A 149 -1.31 -13.50 7.50
CA TYR A 149 -1.50 -14.87 6.98
C TYR A 149 -2.94 -15.38 7.16
N ALA A 150 -3.56 -15.10 8.30
CA ALA A 150 -4.96 -15.45 8.53
C ALA A 150 -5.92 -14.72 7.59
N ALA A 151 -5.66 -13.43 7.30
CA ALA A 151 -6.42 -12.65 6.33
C ALA A 151 -6.28 -13.25 4.91
N ILE A 152 -5.05 -13.57 4.49
CA ILE A 152 -4.77 -14.24 3.22
C ILE A 152 -5.52 -15.58 3.13
N ALA A 153 -5.44 -16.41 4.16
CA ALA A 153 -6.11 -17.70 4.19
C ALA A 153 -7.64 -17.54 4.07
N ALA A 154 -8.23 -16.57 4.77
CA ALA A 154 -9.66 -16.27 4.70
C ALA A 154 -10.09 -15.79 3.31
N ALA A 155 -9.31 -14.93 2.66
CA ALA A 155 -9.55 -14.45 1.30
C ALA A 155 -9.49 -15.60 0.29
N ARG A 156 -8.40 -16.37 0.29
CA ARG A 156 -8.18 -17.50 -0.62
C ARG A 156 -9.25 -18.59 -0.48
N THR A 157 -9.66 -18.92 0.75
CA THR A 157 -10.76 -19.89 0.99
C THR A 157 -12.07 -19.42 0.41
N ALA A 158 -12.30 -18.09 0.35
CA ALA A 158 -13.50 -17.50 -0.25
C ALA A 158 -13.36 -17.23 -1.76
N GLY A 159 -12.23 -17.54 -2.37
CA GLY A 159 -11.94 -17.24 -3.78
C GLY A 159 -11.68 -15.76 -4.06
N VAL A 160 -11.34 -14.98 -3.02
CA VAL A 160 -10.99 -13.56 -3.14
C VAL A 160 -9.51 -13.47 -3.50
N PRO A 161 -9.15 -12.83 -4.63
CA PRO A 161 -7.76 -12.57 -5.01
C PRO A 161 -7.01 -11.78 -3.95
N VAL A 162 -5.74 -12.13 -3.74
CA VAL A 162 -4.83 -11.45 -2.84
C VAL A 162 -3.85 -10.60 -3.64
N SER A 163 -3.76 -9.32 -3.30
CA SER A 163 -2.75 -8.38 -3.80
C SER A 163 -1.68 -8.15 -2.75
N PHE A 164 -0.41 -8.23 -3.14
CA PHE A 164 0.72 -8.03 -2.26
C PHE A 164 1.73 -7.04 -2.83
N ASP A 165 2.03 -5.98 -2.06
CA ASP A 165 3.14 -5.05 -2.32
C ASP A 165 4.35 -5.45 -1.46
N THR A 166 5.53 -5.60 -2.08
CA THR A 166 6.74 -5.99 -1.34
C THR A 166 7.11 -4.96 -0.27
N ASN A 167 7.12 -3.70 -0.60
CA ASN A 167 7.33 -2.56 0.29
C ASN A 167 8.30 -2.86 1.45
N LEU A 168 9.51 -3.29 1.09
CA LEU A 168 10.55 -3.78 2.03
C LEU A 168 11.05 -2.67 2.95
N ARG A 169 11.12 -2.94 4.23
CA ARG A 169 11.69 -2.04 5.23
C ARG A 169 12.64 -2.80 6.16
N LEU A 170 13.94 -2.82 5.82
CA LEU A 170 14.97 -3.54 6.59
C LEU A 170 15.15 -3.01 8.04
N ARG A 171 14.54 -1.87 8.37
CA ARG A 171 14.45 -1.40 9.76
C ARG A 171 13.48 -2.21 10.63
N LEU A 172 12.55 -2.95 10.02
CA LEU A 172 11.52 -3.74 10.73
C LEU A 172 11.96 -5.18 10.96
N TRP A 173 12.78 -5.72 10.05
CA TRP A 173 13.24 -7.11 10.12
C TRP A 173 14.55 -7.35 9.35
N PRO A 174 15.33 -8.38 9.71
CA PRO A 174 16.51 -8.78 8.95
C PRO A 174 16.11 -9.24 7.54
N VAL A 175 16.99 -9.02 6.56
CA VAL A 175 16.75 -9.36 5.15
C VAL A 175 16.38 -10.83 4.93
N ASP A 176 16.98 -11.75 5.68
CA ASP A 176 16.69 -13.18 5.52
C ASP A 176 15.27 -13.54 5.98
N ARG A 177 14.79 -12.91 7.08
CA ARG A 177 13.40 -13.04 7.51
C ARG A 177 12.46 -12.42 6.50
N ALA A 178 12.77 -11.20 6.02
CA ALA A 178 12.00 -10.51 4.97
C ALA A 178 11.87 -11.40 3.73
N ARG A 179 12.99 -11.94 3.25
CA ARG A 179 13.04 -12.85 2.09
C ARG A 179 12.13 -14.06 2.29
N ALA A 180 12.25 -14.76 3.42
CA ALA A 180 11.47 -15.94 3.69
C ALA A 180 9.96 -15.66 3.70
N VAL A 181 9.52 -14.65 4.47
CA VAL A 181 8.10 -14.30 4.62
C VAL A 181 7.53 -13.73 3.32
N MET A 182 8.22 -12.77 2.69
CA MET A 182 7.73 -12.14 1.47
C MET A 182 7.65 -13.12 0.30
N THR A 183 8.65 -13.99 0.14
CA THR A 183 8.61 -15.02 -0.91
C THR A 183 7.45 -15.98 -0.69
N ASP A 184 7.17 -16.36 0.55
CA ASP A 184 6.03 -17.23 0.85
C ASP A 184 4.69 -16.53 0.57
N VAL A 185 4.54 -15.27 0.98
CA VAL A 185 3.33 -14.49 0.68
C VAL A 185 3.16 -14.23 -0.82
N MET A 186 4.24 -14.00 -1.58
CA MET A 186 4.19 -13.89 -3.05
C MET A 186 3.65 -15.17 -3.71
N ARG A 187 3.91 -16.35 -3.14
CA ARG A 187 3.31 -17.64 -3.61
C ARG A 187 1.80 -17.71 -3.34
N LEU A 188 1.32 -16.98 -2.34
CA LEU A 188 -0.08 -16.95 -1.96
C LEU A 188 -0.86 -15.80 -2.65
N ALA A 189 -0.15 -14.84 -3.23
CA ALA A 189 -0.71 -13.67 -3.87
C ALA A 189 -1.07 -13.96 -5.34
N ASP A 190 -2.24 -13.46 -5.77
CA ASP A 190 -2.67 -13.48 -7.17
C ASP A 190 -2.14 -12.27 -7.94
N ILE A 191 -1.97 -11.13 -7.25
CA ILE A 191 -1.49 -9.87 -7.82
C ILE A 191 -0.26 -9.44 -7.03
N CYS A 192 0.91 -9.38 -7.67
CA CYS A 192 2.13 -8.86 -7.08
C CYS A 192 2.40 -7.44 -7.58
N LEU A 193 2.65 -6.52 -6.65
CA LEU A 193 2.98 -5.12 -6.89
C LEU A 193 4.41 -4.80 -6.42
N PRO A 194 5.43 -5.53 -6.86
CA PRO A 194 6.78 -5.38 -6.32
C PRO A 194 7.42 -4.07 -6.79
N SER A 195 8.39 -3.55 -6.01
CA SER A 195 9.35 -2.57 -6.48
C SER A 195 10.68 -3.21 -6.85
N TYR A 196 11.37 -2.62 -7.83
CA TYR A 196 12.64 -3.14 -8.33
C TYR A 196 13.69 -3.33 -7.22
N ASP A 197 13.91 -2.28 -6.42
CA ASP A 197 14.94 -2.29 -5.37
C ASP A 197 14.65 -3.34 -4.29
N ASP A 198 13.37 -3.50 -3.92
CA ASP A 198 12.97 -4.53 -2.97
C ASP A 198 13.27 -5.94 -3.51
N MET A 199 12.92 -6.18 -4.79
CA MET A 199 13.16 -7.48 -5.41
C MET A 199 14.65 -7.79 -5.56
N VAL A 200 15.47 -6.81 -5.92
CA VAL A 200 16.94 -6.97 -5.91
C VAL A 200 17.42 -7.39 -4.52
N ALA A 201 16.94 -6.72 -3.47
CA ALA A 201 17.36 -7.00 -2.09
C ALA A 201 16.92 -8.39 -1.59
N ILE A 202 15.70 -8.84 -1.91
CA ILE A 202 15.17 -10.11 -1.40
C ILE A 202 15.48 -11.32 -2.28
N SER A 203 15.59 -11.15 -3.61
CA SER A 203 15.84 -12.25 -4.54
C SER A 203 17.26 -12.31 -5.10
N GLY A 204 17.98 -11.18 -5.11
CA GLY A 204 19.26 -11.04 -5.80
C GLY A 204 19.15 -10.89 -7.32
N ILE A 205 17.94 -10.88 -7.87
CA ILE A 205 17.71 -10.75 -9.31
C ILE A 205 17.73 -9.27 -9.68
N ALA A 206 18.65 -8.86 -10.56
CA ALA A 206 18.83 -7.45 -10.96
C ALA A 206 18.20 -7.12 -12.33
N GLU A 207 17.86 -8.11 -13.14
CA GLU A 207 17.24 -7.88 -14.45
C GLU A 207 15.72 -7.76 -14.29
N PRO A 208 15.08 -6.63 -14.68
CA PRO A 208 13.65 -6.39 -14.43
C PRO A 208 12.73 -7.46 -15.05
N GLN A 209 13.05 -7.96 -16.25
CA GLN A 209 12.23 -8.99 -16.89
C GLN A 209 12.32 -10.32 -16.12
N ALA A 210 13.50 -10.65 -15.59
CA ALA A 210 13.69 -11.85 -14.77
C ALA A 210 13.00 -11.72 -13.40
N ILE A 211 12.86 -10.51 -12.85
CA ILE A 211 12.03 -10.27 -11.65
C ILE A 211 10.56 -10.60 -11.95
N VAL A 212 10.04 -10.14 -13.07
CA VAL A 212 8.65 -10.46 -13.49
C VAL A 212 8.48 -11.97 -13.66
N ASP A 213 9.41 -12.64 -14.35
CA ASP A 213 9.38 -14.10 -14.53
C ASP A 213 9.41 -14.82 -13.19
N HIS A 214 10.22 -14.36 -12.24
CA HIS A 214 10.29 -14.89 -10.89
C HIS A 214 8.95 -14.78 -10.15
N CYS A 215 8.29 -13.61 -10.21
CA CYS A 215 6.99 -13.40 -9.57
C CYS A 215 5.90 -14.32 -10.19
N LEU A 216 5.87 -14.44 -11.52
CA LEU A 216 4.95 -15.34 -12.21
C LEU A 216 5.24 -16.81 -11.86
N ALA A 217 6.51 -17.20 -11.78
CA ALA A 217 6.91 -18.56 -11.41
C ALA A 217 6.56 -18.91 -9.94
N LEU A 218 6.49 -17.90 -9.05
CA LEU A 218 6.00 -18.08 -7.68
C LEU A 218 4.49 -18.31 -7.61
N GLY A 219 3.73 -17.96 -8.66
CA GLY A 219 2.28 -18.21 -8.74
C GLY A 219 1.42 -16.97 -8.94
N ALA A 220 2.00 -15.77 -9.03
CA ALA A 220 1.27 -14.57 -9.35
C ALA A 220 0.58 -14.70 -10.72
N LYS A 221 -0.69 -14.27 -10.78
CA LYS A 221 -1.46 -14.19 -12.05
C LYS A 221 -1.23 -12.86 -12.74
N VAL A 222 -0.97 -11.82 -11.97
CA VAL A 222 -0.69 -10.46 -12.43
C VAL A 222 0.52 -9.91 -11.67
N VAL A 223 1.43 -9.28 -12.40
CA VAL A 223 2.60 -8.59 -11.84
C VAL A 223 2.59 -7.15 -12.35
N ALA A 224 2.76 -6.18 -11.47
CA ALA A 224 3.01 -4.80 -11.81
C ALA A 224 4.29 -4.34 -11.10
N LEU A 225 5.45 -4.57 -11.73
CA LEU A 225 6.76 -4.21 -11.21
C LEU A 225 7.01 -2.71 -11.38
N LYS A 226 7.17 -2.01 -10.26
CA LYS A 226 7.48 -0.58 -10.20
C LYS A 226 8.98 -0.37 -10.40
N LEU A 227 9.36 0.51 -11.33
CA LEU A 227 10.75 0.82 -11.71
C LEU A 227 11.17 2.26 -11.33
N GLY A 228 10.42 2.91 -10.41
CA GLY A 228 10.65 4.29 -10.03
C GLY A 228 10.44 5.25 -11.20
N ASP A 229 11.42 6.09 -11.46
CA ASP A 229 11.43 7.08 -12.56
C ASP A 229 11.50 6.45 -13.96
N LYS A 230 11.70 5.13 -14.05
CA LYS A 230 11.71 4.38 -15.31
C LYS A 230 10.33 3.79 -15.67
N GLY A 231 9.29 4.08 -14.89
CA GLY A 231 7.94 3.59 -15.12
C GLY A 231 7.66 2.23 -14.48
N ALA A 232 7.07 1.30 -15.23
CA ALA A 232 6.70 -0.01 -14.72
C ALA A 232 6.71 -1.11 -15.79
N ILE A 233 6.64 -2.37 -15.34
CA ILE A 233 6.34 -3.51 -16.23
C ILE A 233 5.09 -4.17 -15.68
N VAL A 234 4.06 -4.31 -16.52
CA VAL A 234 2.85 -5.07 -16.20
C VAL A 234 2.81 -6.37 -17.01
N ALA A 235 2.46 -7.48 -16.36
CA ALA A 235 2.48 -8.78 -17.01
C ALA A 235 1.45 -9.75 -16.39
N ASP A 236 1.03 -10.70 -17.21
CA ASP A 236 0.40 -11.96 -16.80
C ASP A 236 1.07 -13.14 -17.52
N SER A 237 0.45 -14.32 -17.50
CA SER A 237 0.98 -15.50 -18.19
C SER A 237 0.99 -15.40 -19.73
N THR A 238 0.29 -14.42 -20.32
CA THR A 238 0.06 -14.32 -21.76
C THR A 238 0.66 -13.08 -22.39
N GLN A 239 0.86 -12.02 -21.62
CA GLN A 239 1.30 -10.72 -22.09
C GLN A 239 2.22 -10.01 -21.11
N ARG A 240 3.08 -9.15 -21.66
CA ARG A 240 3.99 -8.31 -20.89
C ARG A 240 4.18 -6.97 -21.58
N HIS A 241 4.06 -5.89 -20.83
CA HIS A 241 4.15 -4.54 -21.35
C HIS A 241 5.02 -3.66 -20.47
N THR A 242 5.93 -2.93 -21.09
CA THR A 242 6.65 -1.84 -20.43
C THR A 242 5.80 -0.58 -20.48
N ILE A 243 5.57 0.00 -19.33
CA ILE A 243 4.83 1.25 -19.16
C ILE A 243 5.85 2.38 -18.95
N ALA A 244 5.86 3.32 -19.89
CA ALA A 244 6.72 4.49 -19.77
C ALA A 244 6.35 5.35 -18.54
N PRO A 245 7.31 6.03 -17.91
CA PRO A 245 7.01 6.97 -16.85
C PRO A 245 6.22 8.17 -17.42
N HIS A 246 5.33 8.74 -16.62
CA HIS A 246 4.67 9.99 -16.99
C HIS A 246 5.58 11.17 -16.63
N PRO A 247 5.82 12.13 -17.56
CA PRO A 247 6.67 13.28 -17.30
C PRO A 247 6.11 14.15 -16.16
N CYS A 248 6.91 14.41 -15.16
CA CYS A 248 6.55 15.29 -14.04
C CYS A 248 7.79 15.98 -13.46
N LYS A 249 7.58 16.97 -12.58
CA LYS A 249 8.64 17.57 -11.76
C LYS A 249 8.41 17.12 -10.32
N PRO A 250 9.10 16.07 -9.86
CA PRO A 250 8.89 15.54 -8.52
C PRO A 250 9.35 16.54 -7.45
N VAL A 251 8.57 16.66 -6.40
CA VAL A 251 8.84 17.44 -5.18
C VAL A 251 9.09 16.47 -4.03
N ASP A 252 8.20 15.47 -3.85
CA ASP A 252 8.31 14.44 -2.83
C ASP A 252 7.75 13.12 -3.38
N ALA A 253 8.56 12.07 -3.37
CA ALA A 253 8.15 10.75 -3.87
C ALA A 253 7.50 9.85 -2.80
N THR A 254 7.26 10.38 -1.60
CA THR A 254 6.61 9.62 -0.51
C THR A 254 5.21 9.18 -0.93
N GLY A 255 4.92 7.88 -0.79
CA GLY A 255 3.63 7.31 -1.15
C GLY A 255 3.37 7.11 -2.65
N ALA A 256 4.32 7.43 -3.54
CA ALA A 256 4.13 7.25 -4.99
C ALA A 256 3.91 5.77 -5.37
N GLY A 257 4.62 4.84 -4.72
CA GLY A 257 4.42 3.40 -4.88
C GLY A 257 3.04 2.94 -4.43
N ASP A 258 2.55 3.48 -3.30
CA ASP A 258 1.22 3.20 -2.76
C ASP A 258 0.14 3.76 -3.68
N THR A 259 0.34 4.97 -4.22
CA THR A 259 -0.54 5.59 -5.20
C THR A 259 -0.61 4.77 -6.49
N PHE A 260 0.55 4.31 -6.99
CA PHE A 260 0.58 3.38 -8.13
C PHE A 260 -0.25 2.13 -7.84
N GLY A 261 -0.02 1.48 -6.71
CA GLY A 261 -0.73 0.26 -6.32
C GLY A 261 -2.25 0.46 -6.21
N GLY A 262 -2.68 1.54 -5.55
CA GLY A 262 -4.10 1.88 -5.38
C GLY A 262 -4.80 2.18 -6.70
N ALA A 263 -4.17 2.99 -7.56
CA ALA A 263 -4.69 3.31 -8.89
C ALA A 263 -4.72 2.08 -9.81
N PHE A 264 -3.68 1.25 -9.78
CA PHE A 264 -3.62 0.00 -10.54
C PHE A 264 -4.76 -0.95 -10.15
N LEU A 265 -4.92 -1.21 -8.84
CA LEU A 265 -5.97 -2.09 -8.36
C LEU A 265 -7.36 -1.54 -8.66
N ALA A 266 -7.57 -0.22 -8.55
CA ALA A 266 -8.83 0.41 -8.89
C ALA A 266 -9.23 0.16 -10.36
N ARG A 267 -8.29 0.30 -11.28
CA ARG A 267 -8.54 0.06 -12.72
C ARG A 267 -8.66 -1.44 -13.04
N TRP A 268 -7.86 -2.26 -12.39
CA TRP A 268 -7.92 -3.72 -12.54
C TRP A 268 -9.29 -4.27 -12.10
N VAL A 269 -9.82 -3.84 -10.94
CA VAL A 269 -11.16 -4.28 -10.48
C VAL A 269 -12.28 -3.69 -11.35
N ALA A 270 -12.06 -2.55 -12.00
CA ALA A 270 -12.99 -1.99 -12.97
C ALA A 270 -13.04 -2.78 -14.29
N GLY A 271 -12.04 -3.65 -14.54
CA GLY A 271 -11.97 -4.51 -15.73
C GLY A 271 -11.14 -3.93 -16.87
N ASP A 272 -10.32 -2.93 -16.61
CA ASP A 272 -9.40 -2.38 -17.62
C ASP A 272 -8.35 -3.43 -18.04
N SER A 273 -7.78 -3.25 -19.23
CA SER A 273 -6.63 -4.04 -19.65
C SER A 273 -5.41 -3.80 -18.74
N LEU A 274 -4.48 -4.75 -18.67
CA LEU A 274 -3.25 -4.56 -17.88
C LEU A 274 -2.46 -3.33 -18.30
N VAL A 275 -2.42 -3.06 -19.61
CA VAL A 275 -1.73 -1.88 -20.16
C VAL A 275 -2.40 -0.59 -19.72
N ASP A 276 -3.73 -0.52 -19.80
CA ASP A 276 -4.45 0.69 -19.43
C ASP A 276 -4.41 0.93 -17.92
N ALA A 277 -4.57 -0.13 -17.11
CA ALA A 277 -4.39 -0.05 -15.66
C ALA A 277 -2.97 0.40 -15.28
N GLY A 278 -1.94 -0.14 -15.95
CA GLY A 278 -0.55 0.26 -15.73
C GLY A 278 -0.25 1.70 -16.12
N ARG A 279 -0.74 2.15 -17.29
CA ARG A 279 -0.58 3.55 -17.76
C ARG A 279 -1.27 4.51 -16.79
N TYR A 280 -2.49 4.20 -16.41
CA TYR A 280 -3.26 4.99 -15.44
C TYR A 280 -2.52 5.11 -14.10
N ALA A 281 -2.02 3.99 -13.59
CA ALA A 281 -1.27 3.95 -12.34
C ALA A 281 0.05 4.74 -12.40
N ALA A 282 0.77 4.69 -13.52
CA ALA A 282 2.00 5.46 -13.74
C ALA A 282 1.72 6.97 -13.73
N VAL A 283 0.63 7.42 -14.38
CA VAL A 283 0.20 8.82 -14.33
C VAL A 283 -0.18 9.23 -12.91
N ALA A 284 -1.00 8.44 -12.21
CA ALA A 284 -1.41 8.72 -10.84
C ALA A 284 -0.20 8.84 -9.89
N ALA A 285 0.74 7.91 -9.98
CA ALA A 285 1.97 7.93 -9.19
C ALA A 285 2.84 9.16 -9.49
N ALA A 286 3.00 9.53 -10.78
CA ALA A 286 3.77 10.71 -11.16
C ALA A 286 3.13 12.01 -10.63
N LEU A 287 1.81 12.14 -10.72
CA LEU A 287 1.09 13.30 -10.18
C LEU A 287 1.23 13.41 -8.67
N SER A 288 1.20 12.29 -7.94
CA SER A 288 1.36 12.30 -6.49
C SER A 288 2.73 12.78 -6.02
N THR A 289 3.75 12.73 -6.87
CA THR A 289 5.08 13.23 -6.51
C THR A 289 5.22 14.75 -6.59
N GLN A 290 4.22 15.48 -7.09
CA GLN A 290 4.31 16.93 -7.32
C GLN A 290 3.93 17.77 -6.10
N GLY A 291 3.61 17.14 -4.96
CA GLY A 291 3.32 17.79 -3.69
C GLY A 291 4.02 17.10 -2.53
N TYR A 292 3.98 17.70 -1.35
CA TYR A 292 4.56 17.14 -0.14
C TYR A 292 3.65 16.16 0.57
N GLY A 293 4.22 15.11 1.15
CA GLY A 293 3.54 14.10 1.96
C GLY A 293 2.91 12.97 1.15
N ALA A 294 2.49 11.93 1.85
CA ALA A 294 2.04 10.68 1.22
C ALA A 294 0.55 10.68 0.81
N VAL A 295 -0.28 11.55 1.39
CA VAL A 295 -1.74 11.52 1.19
C VAL A 295 -2.26 12.73 0.41
N GLU A 296 -1.86 13.94 0.83
CA GLU A 296 -2.39 15.18 0.22
C GLU A 296 -2.24 15.21 -1.31
N PRO A 297 -1.07 14.90 -1.90
CA PRO A 297 -0.86 15.02 -3.34
C PRO A 297 -1.44 13.84 -4.14
N ILE A 298 -2.03 12.82 -3.53
CA ILE A 298 -2.68 11.73 -4.28
C ILE A 298 -3.75 12.32 -5.22
N PRO A 299 -3.67 12.11 -6.54
CA PRO A 299 -4.61 12.72 -7.49
C PRO A 299 -5.99 12.06 -7.39
N ARG A 300 -7.03 12.81 -7.77
CA ARG A 300 -8.37 12.24 -8.00
C ARG A 300 -8.51 11.73 -9.43
N GLU A 301 -9.49 10.88 -9.68
CA GLU A 301 -9.75 10.28 -10.99
C GLU A 301 -9.76 11.29 -12.13
N ARG A 302 -10.43 12.44 -11.94
CA ARG A 302 -10.51 13.51 -12.95
C ARG A 302 -9.12 14.05 -13.34
N ASP A 303 -8.21 14.16 -12.37
CA ASP A 303 -6.88 14.73 -12.58
C ASP A 303 -6.00 13.74 -13.34
N VAL A 304 -6.09 12.45 -13.00
CA VAL A 304 -5.39 11.38 -13.73
C VAL A 304 -5.91 11.27 -15.16
N ARG A 305 -7.25 11.29 -15.36
CA ARG A 305 -7.85 11.23 -16.69
C ARG A 305 -7.46 12.41 -17.57
N ALA A 306 -7.35 13.60 -16.99
CA ALA A 306 -6.93 14.80 -17.72
C ALA A 306 -5.45 14.77 -18.14
N ALA A 307 -4.62 14.02 -17.42
CA ALA A 307 -3.18 13.89 -17.68
C ALA A 307 -2.83 12.67 -18.54
N LEU A 308 -3.77 11.76 -18.80
CA LEU A 308 -3.55 10.63 -19.71
C LEU A 308 -3.32 11.14 -21.13
N PRO A 309 -2.32 10.63 -21.85
CA PRO A 309 -2.15 10.94 -23.26
C PRO A 309 -3.37 10.46 -24.06
N ALA A 310 -3.75 11.25 -25.06
CA ALA A 310 -4.87 10.96 -25.96
C ALA A 310 -4.65 9.66 -26.75
#